data_6547eadc756e16d3f80b3cd7dd252b31
#
_entry.id   6547eadc756e16d3f80b3cd7dd252b31
#
_cell.length_a   1.000
_cell.length_b   1.000
_cell.length_c   1.000
_cell.angle_alpha   90.00
_cell.angle_beta   90.00
_cell.angle_gamma   90.00
#
_symmetry.space_group_name_H-M   'P 1'
#
loop_
_entity.id
_entity.type
_entity.pdbx_description
1 polymer ?
#
loop_
_entity_poly.entity_id
_entity_poly.type
_entity_poly.pdbx_seq_one_letter_code
_entity_poly.pdbx_strand_id
1 'polypeptide(L)'
;IGPCIRQDNYEVDEPFFQRFATLDARFAAAFRANRPGHWLADLPAIARLQLHDAGLPATQITDCGLCSYADPRFFSHRRNGTQAGRMASFILPRTPVP
;
A
#
# COMPACT_ATOMS: atom_id res chain seq x y z
N ILE A 1 4.85 -7.75 -2.12
CA ILE A 1 4.26 -6.73 -1.23
C ILE A 1 3.92 -7.40 0.09
N GLY A 2 4.54 -6.93 1.15
CA GLY A 2 4.32 -7.44 2.49
C GLY A 2 3.03 -6.95 3.14
N PRO A 3 2.78 -7.30 4.41
CA PRO A 3 1.59 -6.84 5.13
C PRO A 3 1.54 -5.33 5.18
N CYS A 4 0.37 -4.77 4.85
CA CYS A 4 0.09 -3.34 4.91
C CYS A 4 -1.39 -3.14 5.19
N ILE A 5 -1.78 -1.93 5.56
CA ILE A 5 -3.20 -1.63 5.71
C ILE A 5 -3.88 -1.73 4.35
N ARG A 6 -4.99 -2.48 4.28
CA ARG A 6 -5.73 -2.72 3.04
C ARG A 6 -6.81 -1.66 2.84
N GLN A 7 -7.30 -1.55 1.61
CA GLN A 7 -8.19 -0.48 1.20
C GLN A 7 -9.42 -0.31 2.10
N ASP A 8 -10.08 -1.40 2.48
CA ASP A 8 -11.29 -1.32 3.29
C ASP A 8 -11.07 -0.69 4.67
N ASN A 9 -9.84 -0.67 5.15
CA ASN A 9 -9.48 -0.14 6.46
C ASN A 9 -8.68 1.17 6.39
N TYR A 10 -8.40 1.69 5.19
CA TYR A 10 -7.48 2.82 5.04
C TYR A 10 -8.20 4.04 4.49
N GLU A 11 -8.92 4.73 5.37
CA GLU A 11 -9.55 6.00 5.03
C GLU A 11 -8.50 7.13 5.08
N VAL A 12 -8.48 7.93 4.03
CA VAL A 12 -7.62 9.10 3.89
C VAL A 12 -8.46 10.31 3.50
N ASP A 13 -7.90 11.51 3.66
CA ASP A 13 -8.60 12.74 3.35
C ASP A 13 -8.39 13.18 1.90
N GLU A 14 -9.12 14.24 1.51
CA GLU A 14 -9.03 14.82 0.15
C GLU A 14 -7.62 15.29 -0.20
N PRO A 15 -6.88 16.00 0.68
CA PRO A 15 -5.51 16.39 0.36
C PRO A 15 -4.58 15.22 0.05
N PHE A 16 -4.73 14.11 0.76
CA PHE A 16 -3.96 12.89 0.48
C PHE A 16 -4.27 12.36 -0.92
N PHE A 17 -5.55 12.25 -1.25
CA PHE A 17 -5.98 11.81 -2.58
C PHE A 17 -5.43 12.72 -3.68
N GLN A 18 -5.58 14.04 -3.52
CA GLN A 18 -5.13 15.01 -4.51
C GLN A 18 -3.63 14.94 -4.74
N ARG A 19 -2.86 14.68 -3.70
CA ARG A 19 -1.41 14.56 -3.82
C ARG A 19 -1.02 13.43 -4.79
N PHE A 20 -1.67 12.28 -4.68
CA PHE A 20 -1.41 11.15 -5.57
C PHE A 20 -1.99 11.36 -6.97
N ALA A 21 -3.23 11.83 -7.07
CA ALA A 21 -3.88 12.05 -8.35
C ALA A 21 -3.16 13.09 -9.20
N THR A 22 -2.53 14.09 -8.55
CA THR A 22 -1.75 15.11 -9.25
C THR A 22 -0.41 14.58 -9.77
N LEU A 23 0.21 13.65 -9.01
CA LEU A 23 1.46 13.02 -9.43
C LEU A 23 1.29 12.17 -10.69
N ASP A 24 0.22 11.38 -10.75
CA ASP A 24 -0.06 10.50 -11.87
C ASP A 24 -1.55 10.15 -11.85
N ALA A 25 -2.24 10.42 -12.96
CA ALA A 25 -3.68 10.15 -13.06
C ALA A 25 -4.03 8.67 -12.81
N ARG A 26 -3.11 7.74 -13.08
CA ARG A 26 -3.32 6.32 -12.83
C ARG A 26 -3.50 6.02 -11.35
N PHE A 27 -2.90 6.81 -10.46
CA PHE A 27 -3.06 6.63 -9.02
C PHE A 27 -4.50 6.89 -8.55
N ALA A 28 -5.25 7.73 -9.27
CA ALA A 28 -6.64 7.98 -8.90
C ALA A 28 -7.47 6.70 -8.88
N ALA A 29 -7.17 5.73 -9.72
CA ALA A 29 -7.87 4.45 -9.76
C ALA A 29 -7.63 3.58 -8.51
N ALA A 30 -6.61 3.89 -7.71
CA ALA A 30 -6.32 3.20 -6.46
C ALA A 30 -7.13 3.76 -5.27
N PHE A 31 -8.01 4.70 -5.51
CA PHE A 31 -8.83 5.34 -4.47
C PHE A 31 -10.30 5.11 -4.76
N ARG A 32 -11.05 4.80 -3.71
CA ARG A 32 -12.50 4.66 -3.77
C ARG A 32 -13.14 5.70 -2.87
N ALA A 33 -14.12 6.46 -3.39
CA ALA A 33 -14.85 7.43 -2.58
C ALA A 33 -15.53 6.73 -1.41
N ASN A 34 -15.46 7.33 -0.23
CA ASN A 34 -16.09 6.80 0.97
C ASN A 34 -17.17 7.79 1.45
N ARG A 35 -16.85 8.65 2.38
CA ARG A 35 -17.73 9.74 2.82
C ARG A 35 -17.24 11.06 2.25
N PRO A 36 -18.05 12.15 2.26
CA PRO A 36 -17.62 13.42 1.69
C PRO A 36 -16.23 13.85 2.20
N GLY A 37 -15.34 14.17 1.26
CA GLY A 37 -13.97 14.60 1.56
C GLY A 37 -13.03 13.47 2.00
N HIS A 38 -13.46 12.21 1.92
CA HIS A 38 -12.66 11.07 2.35
C HIS A 38 -12.69 9.94 1.30
N TRP A 39 -11.61 9.20 1.26
CA TRP A 39 -11.37 8.13 0.31
C TRP A 39 -10.83 6.89 1.01
N LEU A 40 -11.01 5.74 0.38
CA LEU A 40 -10.32 4.52 0.78
C LEU A 40 -9.18 4.29 -0.19
N ALA A 41 -7.96 4.26 0.32
CA ALA A 41 -6.74 4.14 -0.48
C ALA A 41 -6.26 2.70 -0.54
N ASP A 42 -5.94 2.24 -1.76
CA ASP A 42 -5.39 0.91 -2.02
C ASP A 42 -3.87 1.01 -2.18
N LEU A 43 -3.14 0.87 -1.07
CA LEU A 43 -1.68 0.93 -1.10
C LEU A 43 -1.05 -0.15 -1.98
N PRO A 44 -1.50 -1.41 -1.95
CA PRO A 44 -0.96 -2.41 -2.87
C PRO A 44 -1.11 -2.03 -4.35
N ALA A 45 -2.24 -1.42 -4.74
CA ALA A 45 -2.42 -0.98 -6.12
C ALA A 45 -1.44 0.11 -6.50
N ILE A 46 -1.18 1.07 -5.61
CA ILE A 46 -0.18 2.12 -5.82
C ILE A 46 1.20 1.49 -5.94
N ALA A 47 1.55 0.57 -5.05
CA ALA A 47 2.83 -0.12 -5.07
C ALA A 47 3.03 -0.92 -6.37
N ARG A 48 1.98 -1.59 -6.87
CA ARG A 48 2.04 -2.32 -8.14
C ARG A 48 2.35 -1.40 -9.31
N LEU A 49 1.72 -0.24 -9.37
CA LEU A 49 2.00 0.75 -10.41
C LEU A 49 3.46 1.21 -10.37
N GLN A 50 3.96 1.50 -9.17
CA GLN A 50 5.35 1.94 -9.01
C GLN A 50 6.34 0.83 -9.39
N LEU A 51 6.08 -0.41 -9.00
CA LEU A 51 6.92 -1.55 -9.33
C LEU A 51 6.91 -1.83 -10.83
N HIS A 52 5.75 -1.76 -11.46
CA HIS A 52 5.59 -1.93 -12.90
C HIS A 52 6.39 -0.85 -13.66
N ASP A 53 6.28 0.39 -13.24
CA ASP A 53 7.02 1.50 -13.86
C ASP A 53 8.54 1.37 -13.66
N ALA A 54 8.95 0.68 -12.59
CA ALA A 54 10.36 0.38 -12.34
C ALA A 54 10.89 -0.81 -13.17
N GLY A 55 10.03 -1.44 -13.97
CA GLY A 55 10.43 -2.52 -14.88
C GLY A 55 10.03 -3.92 -14.48
N LEU A 56 9.28 -4.10 -13.37
CA LEU A 56 8.84 -5.42 -12.96
C LEU A 56 7.54 -5.80 -13.68
N PRO A 57 7.50 -6.94 -14.40
CA PRO A 57 6.24 -7.41 -14.96
C PRO A 57 5.27 -7.84 -13.87
N ALA A 58 3.97 -7.74 -14.14
CA ALA A 58 2.93 -8.08 -13.18
C ALA A 58 3.07 -9.52 -12.63
N THR A 59 3.55 -10.44 -13.46
CA THR A 59 3.77 -11.83 -13.07
C THR A 59 4.86 -12.03 -12.02
N GLN A 60 5.71 -11.01 -11.81
CA GLN A 60 6.79 -11.03 -10.82
C GLN A 60 6.46 -10.20 -9.58
N ILE A 61 5.26 -9.66 -9.49
CA ILE A 61 4.80 -8.90 -8.35
C ILE A 61 3.83 -9.77 -7.55
N THR A 62 4.22 -10.13 -6.33
CA THR A 62 3.40 -10.93 -5.43
C THR A 62 2.95 -10.07 -4.25
N ASP A 63 1.69 -10.21 -3.88
CA ASP A 63 1.12 -9.56 -2.71
C ASP A 63 0.69 -10.64 -1.71
N CYS A 64 1.13 -10.51 -0.46
CA CYS A 64 0.79 -11.49 0.58
C CYS A 64 -0.70 -11.47 0.96
N GLY A 65 -1.43 -10.42 0.63
CA GLY A 65 -2.86 -10.31 0.88
C GLY A 65 -3.25 -10.04 2.33
N LEU A 66 -2.30 -9.82 3.22
CA LEU A 66 -2.55 -9.65 4.66
C LEU A 66 -2.68 -8.17 5.01
N CYS A 67 -3.64 -7.85 5.89
CA CYS A 67 -3.90 -6.49 6.34
C CYS A 67 -3.27 -6.27 7.72
N SER A 68 -2.36 -5.28 7.81
CA SER A 68 -1.72 -4.96 9.09
C SER A 68 -2.68 -4.37 10.11
N TYR A 69 -3.76 -3.73 9.67
CA TYR A 69 -4.78 -3.18 10.57
C TYR A 69 -5.72 -4.25 11.09
N ALA A 70 -6.23 -5.11 10.20
CA ALA A 70 -7.24 -6.12 10.55
C ALA A 70 -6.65 -7.34 11.23
N ASP A 71 -5.39 -7.68 10.94
CA ASP A 71 -4.74 -8.88 11.47
C ASP A 71 -3.95 -8.52 12.73
N PRO A 72 -4.35 -9.03 13.91
CA PRO A 72 -3.70 -8.67 15.18
C PRO A 72 -2.27 -9.16 15.32
N ARG A 73 -1.80 -10.03 14.43
CA ARG A 73 -0.41 -10.50 14.42
C ARG A 73 0.58 -9.42 14.01
N PHE A 74 0.09 -8.32 13.38
CA PHE A 74 0.95 -7.28 12.85
C PHE A 74 0.82 -5.98 13.65
N PHE A 75 1.91 -5.21 13.69
CA PHE A 75 1.87 -3.85 14.21
C PHE A 75 1.08 -2.94 13.25
N SER A 76 0.28 -2.05 13.81
CA SER A 76 -0.49 -1.08 13.03
C SER A 76 -0.59 0.24 13.80
N HIS A 77 0.01 1.29 13.25
CA HIS A 77 -0.09 2.63 13.84
C HIS A 77 -1.55 3.12 13.81
N ARG A 78 -2.27 2.83 12.74
CA ARG A 78 -3.67 3.23 12.61
C ARG A 78 -4.55 2.61 13.69
N ARG A 79 -4.24 1.37 14.10
CA ARG A 79 -4.97 0.67 15.15
C ARG A 79 -4.50 1.07 16.55
N ASN A 80 -3.20 1.16 16.77
CA ASN A 80 -2.60 1.28 18.09
C ASN A 80 -1.91 2.63 18.35
N GLY A 81 -1.89 3.53 17.36
CA GLY A 81 -1.26 4.83 17.50
C GLY A 81 0.22 4.74 17.84
N THR A 82 0.67 5.61 18.75
CA THR A 82 2.08 5.65 19.16
C THR A 82 2.53 4.41 19.94
N GLN A 83 1.59 3.57 20.37
CA GLN A 83 1.90 2.31 21.07
C GLN A 83 2.31 1.20 20.10
N ALA A 84 2.12 1.39 18.80
CA ALA A 84 2.48 0.38 17.81
C ALA A 84 3.99 0.30 17.65
N GLY A 85 4.49 -0.94 17.49
CA GLY A 85 5.83 -1.17 16.99
C GLY A 85 5.92 -0.91 15.49
N ARG A 86 7.02 -1.30 14.89
CA ARG A 86 7.27 -1.17 13.45
C ARG A 86 7.57 -2.53 12.85
N MET A 87 7.31 -2.65 11.55
CA MET A 87 7.65 -3.82 10.77
C MET A 87 8.54 -3.40 9.61
N ALA A 88 9.33 -4.33 9.13
CA ALA A 88 10.14 -4.12 7.93
C ALA A 88 9.94 -5.30 6.99
N SER A 89 9.79 -4.99 5.71
CA SER A 89 9.84 -5.98 4.64
C SER A 89 11.06 -5.69 3.80
N PHE A 90 11.79 -6.74 3.43
CA PHE A 90 12.98 -6.56 2.59
C PHE A 90 13.09 -7.72 1.61
N ILE A 91 13.80 -7.45 0.53
CA ILE A 91 14.05 -8.43 -0.54
C ILE A 91 15.47 -8.25 -1.05
N LEU A 92 16.11 -9.36 -1.33
CA LEU A 92 17.46 -9.38 -1.90
C LEU A 92 17.40 -10.10 -3.25
N PRO A 93 17.89 -9.46 -4.33
CA PRO A 93 18.01 -10.15 -5.60
C PRO A 93 18.98 -11.32 -5.48
N ARG A 94 18.70 -12.41 -6.21
CA ARG A 94 19.68 -13.48 -6.33
C ARG A 94 20.86 -13.00 -7.12
N THR A 95 22.06 -13.20 -6.55
CA THR A 95 23.29 -12.98 -7.30
C THR A 95 23.50 -14.18 -8.22
N PRO A 96 23.73 -13.97 -9.53
CA PRO A 96 24.07 -15.08 -10.40
C PRO A 96 25.31 -15.81 -9.88
N VAL A 97 25.24 -17.13 -9.81
CA VAL A 97 26.40 -17.94 -9.46
C VAL A 97 27.30 -18.00 -10.67
N PRO A 98 28.61 -17.71 -10.51
CA PRO A 98 29.55 -17.74 -11.63
C PRO A 98 29.67 -19.11 -12.25
#